data_88cfcf7b1c86cd58153715eb8a959d09
#
_entry.id   88cfcf7b1c86cd58153715eb8a959d09
#
_cell.length_a   1.000
_cell.length_b   1.000
_cell.length_c   1.000
_cell.angle_alpha   90.00
_cell.angle_beta   90.00
_cell.angle_gamma   90.00
#
_symmetry.space_group_name_H-M   'P 1'
#
loop_
_entity.id
_entity.type
_entity.pdbx_description
1 polymer ?
#
loop_
_entity_poly.entity_id
_entity_poly.type
_entity_poly.pdbx_seq_one_letter_code
_entity_poly.pdbx_strand_id
1 'polypeptide(L)'
;MRLGFLVFLSFIIIHAAFCADNFSFKADRMTGGRATGKETTVLIGNAEVRSESLFIKADRVEMSGKDNQFLECTGNVYGREDKKQIFFKTDRMLYDRRTKLLILEGNSSLEDKKNEVIARGRHIEYDDKTQIAIFQISVRMFKDNIVCRSEYAIYRRNAKLLDLSGFPVVYKKNDEFRADRISVDLATNDVIMEGSVSGTIKE
;
A
#
# COMPACT_ATOMS: atom_id res chain seq x y z
N MET A 1 -57.10 -22.23 -37.03
CA MET A 1 -56.29 -22.82 -35.94
C MET A 1 -54.95 -22.09 -35.92
N ARG A 2 -54.81 -21.06 -35.06
CA ARG A 2 -53.55 -20.26 -34.92
C ARG A 2 -52.85 -20.72 -33.65
N LEU A 3 -51.72 -21.38 -33.80
CA LEU A 3 -50.88 -21.81 -32.69
C LEU A 3 -49.99 -20.65 -32.28
N GLY A 4 -50.22 -20.06 -31.08
CA GLY A 4 -49.39 -19.04 -30.50
C GLY A 4 -48.18 -19.65 -29.81
N PHE A 5 -46.99 -19.27 -30.26
CA PHE A 5 -45.68 -19.68 -29.66
C PHE A 5 -45.35 -18.72 -28.52
N LEU A 6 -45.49 -19.18 -27.28
CA LEU A 6 -45.11 -18.42 -26.09
C LEU A 6 -43.58 -18.62 -25.84
N VAL A 7 -42.81 -17.56 -26.14
CA VAL A 7 -41.38 -17.55 -25.82
C VAL A 7 -41.25 -17.14 -24.36
N PHE A 8 -40.81 -18.08 -23.52
CA PHE A 8 -40.45 -17.88 -22.12
C PHE A 8 -39.02 -17.30 -22.07
N LEU A 9 -38.89 -15.99 -21.89
CA LEU A 9 -37.61 -15.32 -21.68
C LEU A 9 -37.18 -15.52 -20.23
N SER A 10 -36.36 -16.53 -19.97
CA SER A 10 -35.79 -16.73 -18.62
C SER A 10 -34.70 -15.71 -18.37
N PHE A 11 -34.99 -14.77 -17.49
CA PHE A 11 -34.02 -13.78 -16.97
C PHE A 11 -33.06 -14.52 -16.02
N ILE A 12 -31.87 -14.86 -16.50
CA ILE A 12 -30.78 -15.36 -15.63
C ILE A 12 -30.23 -14.16 -14.85
N ILE A 13 -30.67 -14.00 -13.61
CA ILE A 13 -30.06 -13.05 -12.66
C ILE A 13 -28.71 -13.66 -12.24
N ILE A 14 -27.63 -13.20 -12.87
CA ILE A 14 -26.27 -13.50 -12.40
C ILE A 14 -26.07 -12.73 -11.09
N HIS A 15 -26.28 -13.41 -9.98
CA HIS A 15 -25.82 -12.92 -8.69
C HIS A 15 -24.30 -13.00 -8.72
N ALA A 16 -23.63 -11.84 -8.88
CA ALA A 16 -22.24 -11.70 -8.56
C ALA A 16 -22.11 -11.98 -7.05
N ALA A 17 -21.67 -13.19 -6.71
CA ALA A 17 -21.28 -13.52 -5.35
C ALA A 17 -20.09 -12.63 -5.00
N PHE A 18 -20.34 -11.56 -4.27
CA PHE A 18 -19.29 -10.80 -3.60
C PHE A 18 -18.68 -11.75 -2.58
N CYS A 19 -17.56 -12.35 -2.94
CA CYS A 19 -16.78 -13.16 -2.02
C CYS A 19 -16.27 -12.19 -0.94
N ALA A 20 -16.94 -12.13 0.18
CA ALA A 20 -16.45 -11.43 1.36
C ALA A 20 -15.18 -12.17 1.81
N ASP A 21 -14.01 -11.55 1.67
CA ASP A 21 -12.76 -12.10 2.20
C ASP A 21 -12.94 -12.38 3.68
N ASN A 22 -13.00 -13.65 4.05
CA ASN A 22 -13.05 -14.06 5.44
C ASN A 22 -11.75 -13.63 6.11
N PHE A 23 -11.87 -13.05 7.29
CA PHE A 23 -10.70 -12.74 8.11
C PHE A 23 -10.87 -13.33 9.50
N SER A 24 -9.75 -13.74 10.10
CA SER A 24 -9.64 -14.16 11.49
C SER A 24 -8.85 -13.12 12.28
N PHE A 25 -9.10 -13.06 13.56
CA PHE A 25 -8.36 -12.15 14.45
C PHE A 25 -8.10 -12.80 15.81
N LYS A 26 -7.08 -12.28 16.51
CA LYS A 26 -6.86 -12.54 17.93
C LYS A 26 -6.35 -11.27 18.61
N ALA A 27 -6.55 -11.15 19.91
CA ALA A 27 -6.06 -10.07 20.76
C ALA A 27 -6.15 -10.48 22.23
N ASP A 28 -5.52 -9.70 23.12
CA ASP A 28 -5.65 -9.91 24.58
C ASP A 28 -7.04 -9.50 25.06
N ARG A 29 -7.65 -8.47 24.43
CA ARG A 29 -9.00 -7.99 24.75
C ARG A 29 -9.72 -7.54 23.49
N MET A 30 -11.01 -7.83 23.43
CA MET A 30 -11.91 -7.37 22.39
C MET A 30 -13.08 -6.61 23.00
N THR A 31 -13.44 -5.49 22.41
CA THR A 31 -14.69 -4.76 22.67
C THR A 31 -15.40 -4.52 21.36
N GLY A 32 -16.72 -4.61 21.35
CA GLY A 32 -17.52 -4.40 20.15
C GLY A 32 -18.91 -3.87 20.51
N GLY A 33 -19.47 -3.05 19.65
CA GLY A 33 -20.83 -2.53 19.79
C GLY A 33 -21.56 -2.63 18.45
N ARG A 34 -22.81 -3.14 18.50
CA ARG A 34 -23.75 -3.11 17.37
C ARG A 34 -24.80 -2.04 17.61
N ALA A 35 -24.43 -0.79 17.49
CA ALA A 35 -25.45 0.25 17.33
C ALA A 35 -25.80 0.35 15.83
N THR A 36 -27.07 0.45 15.51
CA THR A 36 -27.58 0.53 14.12
C THR A 36 -26.77 1.54 13.30
N GLY A 37 -26.02 1.06 12.31
CA GLY A 37 -25.17 1.88 11.44
C GLY A 37 -23.78 2.24 11.98
N LYS A 38 -23.37 1.77 13.17
CA LYS A 38 -22.05 1.99 13.77
C LYS A 38 -21.48 0.69 14.34
N GLU A 39 -21.35 -0.32 13.50
CA GLU A 39 -20.67 -1.55 13.91
C GLU A 39 -19.18 -1.26 14.03
N THR A 40 -18.65 -1.37 15.25
CA THR A 40 -17.22 -1.18 15.50
C THR A 40 -16.73 -2.32 16.39
N THR A 41 -15.63 -2.93 15.99
CA THR A 41 -14.91 -3.94 16.79
C THR A 41 -13.51 -3.42 17.07
N VAL A 42 -13.12 -3.41 18.33
CA VAL A 42 -11.80 -2.97 18.77
C VAL A 42 -11.06 -4.12 19.42
N LEU A 43 -9.87 -4.41 18.92
CA LEU A 43 -8.92 -5.39 19.43
C LEU A 43 -7.78 -4.64 20.11
N ILE A 44 -7.41 -5.05 21.33
CA ILE A 44 -6.39 -4.38 22.15
C ILE A 44 -5.42 -5.41 22.69
N GLY A 45 -4.13 -5.10 22.59
CA GLY A 45 -3.02 -5.92 23.04
C GLY A 45 -2.73 -7.09 22.11
N ASN A 46 -1.52 -7.15 21.56
CA ASN A 46 -1.07 -8.19 20.63
C ASN A 46 -2.10 -8.50 19.53
N ALA A 47 -2.80 -7.46 19.03
CA ALA A 47 -3.87 -7.63 18.07
C ALA A 47 -3.30 -8.11 16.72
N GLU A 48 -3.87 -9.20 16.20
CA GLU A 48 -3.55 -9.76 14.89
C GLU A 48 -4.83 -9.90 14.07
N VAL A 49 -4.75 -9.53 12.80
CA VAL A 49 -5.80 -9.73 11.80
C VAL A 49 -5.20 -10.46 10.61
N ARG A 50 -5.88 -11.50 10.14
CA ARG A 50 -5.46 -12.31 8.99
C ARG A 50 -6.60 -12.47 8.01
N SER A 51 -6.32 -12.26 6.75
CA SER A 51 -7.13 -12.71 5.62
C SER A 51 -6.33 -13.71 4.78
N GLU A 52 -6.85 -14.07 3.61
CA GLU A 52 -6.15 -15.00 2.70
C GLU A 52 -4.74 -14.55 2.31
N SER A 53 -4.53 -13.24 2.11
CA SER A 53 -3.25 -12.70 1.66
C SER A 53 -2.62 -11.70 2.62
N LEU A 54 -3.42 -11.02 3.44
CA LEU A 54 -2.98 -9.92 4.30
C LEU A 54 -2.89 -10.38 5.76
N PHE A 55 -1.74 -10.14 6.38
CA PHE A 55 -1.51 -10.26 7.80
C PHE A 55 -1.15 -8.90 8.40
N ILE A 56 -1.78 -8.54 9.52
CA ILE A 56 -1.51 -7.30 10.26
C ILE A 56 -1.33 -7.65 11.73
N LYS A 57 -0.37 -7.00 12.37
CA LYS A 57 -0.16 -7.00 13.82
C LYS A 57 -0.01 -5.57 14.31
N ALA A 58 -0.63 -5.25 15.47
CA ALA A 58 -0.57 -3.92 16.09
C ALA A 58 -0.87 -4.00 17.60
N ASP A 59 -0.65 -2.90 18.32
CA ASP A 59 -1.07 -2.81 19.72
C ASP A 59 -2.60 -2.63 19.82
N ARG A 60 -3.21 -1.96 18.84
CA ARG A 60 -4.65 -1.75 18.72
C ARG A 60 -5.10 -1.86 17.26
N VAL A 61 -6.20 -2.56 17.03
CA VAL A 61 -6.90 -2.61 15.73
C VAL A 61 -8.36 -2.24 15.94
N GLU A 62 -8.85 -1.29 15.17
CA GLU A 62 -10.26 -0.93 15.11
C GLU A 62 -10.80 -1.28 13.73
N MET A 63 -11.88 -2.06 13.71
CA MET A 63 -12.60 -2.43 12.50
C MET A 63 -13.97 -1.76 12.53
N SER A 64 -14.31 -1.05 11.48
CA SER A 64 -15.54 -0.27 11.41
C SER A 64 -16.16 -0.25 10.01
N GLY A 65 -17.38 0.30 9.92
CA GLY A 65 -18.14 0.37 8.69
C GLY A 65 -18.82 -0.94 8.33
N LYS A 66 -19.61 -0.90 7.25
CA LYS A 66 -20.33 -2.07 6.76
C LYS A 66 -19.35 -3.20 6.42
N ASP A 67 -19.61 -4.39 6.94
CA ASP A 67 -18.78 -5.59 6.73
C ASP A 67 -17.30 -5.38 7.15
N ASN A 68 -17.05 -4.54 8.17
CA ASN A 68 -15.72 -4.14 8.63
C ASN A 68 -14.85 -3.60 7.48
N GLN A 69 -15.40 -2.69 6.69
CA GLN A 69 -14.74 -2.11 5.52
C GLN A 69 -13.42 -1.43 5.89
N PHE A 70 -13.41 -0.71 7.01
CA PHE A 70 -12.27 0.09 7.43
C PHE A 70 -11.52 -0.58 8.56
N LEU A 71 -10.19 -0.66 8.43
CA LEU A 71 -9.28 -1.04 9.49
C LEU A 71 -8.40 0.15 9.83
N GLU A 72 -8.38 0.50 11.12
CA GLU A 72 -7.41 1.44 11.68
C GLU A 72 -6.54 0.68 12.68
N CYS A 73 -5.22 0.72 12.51
CA CYS A 73 -4.25 0.08 13.38
C CYS A 73 -3.31 1.12 13.95
N THR A 74 -3.02 1.03 15.25
CA THR A 74 -2.11 1.96 15.93
C THR A 74 -1.17 1.23 16.87
N GLY A 75 0.06 1.76 16.97
CA GLY A 75 1.12 1.25 17.82
C GLY A 75 1.80 -0.01 17.25
N ASN A 76 3.11 0.09 16.98
CA ASN A 76 3.95 -1.00 16.50
C ASN A 76 3.34 -1.79 15.33
N VAL A 77 2.73 -1.07 14.38
CA VAL A 77 2.04 -1.70 13.26
C VAL A 77 3.04 -2.38 12.34
N TYR A 78 2.82 -3.67 12.12
CA TYR A 78 3.49 -4.48 11.12
C TYR A 78 2.45 -5.16 10.23
N GLY A 79 2.67 -5.14 8.94
CA GLY A 79 1.82 -5.87 8.01
C GLY A 79 2.60 -6.50 6.87
N ARG A 80 1.99 -7.51 6.27
CA ARG A 80 2.52 -8.16 5.08
C ARG A 80 1.40 -8.65 4.17
N GLU A 81 1.64 -8.55 2.88
CA GLU A 81 0.84 -9.15 1.82
C GLU A 81 1.68 -10.24 1.16
N ASP A 82 1.40 -11.50 1.52
CA ASP A 82 2.29 -12.63 1.19
C ASP A 82 2.33 -12.91 -0.32
N LYS A 83 1.20 -12.83 -1.02
CA LYS A 83 1.13 -13.10 -2.47
C LYS A 83 1.94 -12.10 -3.30
N LYS A 84 2.02 -10.86 -2.83
CA LYS A 84 2.75 -9.77 -3.51
C LYS A 84 4.15 -9.56 -2.94
N GLN A 85 4.47 -10.18 -1.82
CA GLN A 85 5.74 -10.00 -1.11
C GLN A 85 5.98 -8.52 -0.71
N ILE A 86 4.90 -7.85 -0.27
CA ILE A 86 4.94 -6.51 0.28
C ILE A 86 4.91 -6.59 1.80
N PHE A 87 5.81 -5.88 2.45
CA PHE A 87 5.91 -5.78 3.91
C PHE A 87 5.91 -4.30 4.30
N PHE A 88 5.29 -3.98 5.42
CA PHE A 88 5.30 -2.60 5.90
C PHE A 88 5.36 -2.52 7.43
N LYS A 89 5.90 -1.42 7.91
CA LYS A 89 5.91 -1.01 9.31
C LYS A 89 5.52 0.45 9.40
N THR A 90 4.79 0.83 10.44
CA THR A 90 4.34 2.20 10.65
C THR A 90 3.87 2.42 12.09
N ASP A 91 3.67 3.67 12.49
CA ASP A 91 3.07 4.01 13.76
C ASP A 91 1.53 3.91 13.69
N ARG A 92 0.94 4.27 12.54
CA ARG A 92 -0.50 4.20 12.28
C ARG A 92 -0.79 3.74 10.86
N MET A 93 -1.79 2.89 10.70
CA MET A 93 -2.26 2.37 9.42
C MET A 93 -3.77 2.58 9.28
N LEU A 94 -4.18 3.02 8.11
CA LEU A 94 -5.57 3.02 7.66
C LEU A 94 -5.69 2.13 6.42
N TYR A 95 -6.68 1.26 6.37
CA TYR A 95 -6.91 0.39 5.22
C TYR A 95 -8.39 0.32 4.89
N ASP A 96 -8.74 0.70 3.67
CA ASP A 96 -10.08 0.47 3.11
C ASP A 96 -10.07 -0.84 2.30
N ARG A 97 -10.74 -1.85 2.82
CA ARG A 97 -10.84 -3.18 2.22
C ARG A 97 -11.55 -3.17 0.87
N ARG A 98 -12.46 -2.23 0.63
CA ARG A 98 -13.24 -2.13 -0.62
C ARG A 98 -12.43 -1.46 -1.73
N THR A 99 -11.78 -0.37 -1.43
CA THR A 99 -10.93 0.35 -2.40
C THR A 99 -9.57 -0.29 -2.54
N LYS A 100 -9.11 -1.05 -1.52
CA LYS A 100 -7.78 -1.64 -1.39
C LYS A 100 -6.69 -0.57 -1.25
N LEU A 101 -7.06 0.58 -0.69
CA LEU A 101 -6.14 1.67 -0.38
C LEU A 101 -5.58 1.50 1.03
N LEU A 102 -4.26 1.50 1.13
CA LEU A 102 -3.49 1.45 2.37
C LEU A 102 -2.82 2.80 2.59
N ILE A 103 -2.98 3.37 3.78
CA ILE A 103 -2.30 4.59 4.20
C ILE A 103 -1.47 4.27 5.44
N LEU A 104 -0.19 4.64 5.43
CA LEU A 104 0.75 4.48 6.52
C LEU A 104 1.24 5.85 6.97
N GLU A 105 1.17 6.12 8.27
CA GLU A 105 1.52 7.41 8.86
C GLU A 105 2.51 7.27 10.03
N GLY A 106 3.40 8.23 10.16
CA GLY A 106 4.46 8.25 11.16
C GLY A 106 5.78 7.71 10.62
N ASN A 107 6.52 6.91 11.38
CA ASN A 107 7.75 6.27 10.92
C ASN A 107 7.39 5.09 10.03
N SER A 108 7.17 5.36 8.75
CA SER A 108 6.65 4.38 7.83
C SER A 108 7.72 3.82 6.91
N SER A 109 7.67 2.51 6.68
CA SER A 109 8.49 1.81 5.70
C SER A 109 7.65 0.81 4.93
N LEU A 110 7.95 0.68 3.64
CA LEU A 110 7.39 -0.33 2.74
C LEU A 110 8.56 -1.06 2.08
N GLU A 111 8.53 -2.38 2.13
CA GLU A 111 9.50 -3.26 1.49
C GLU A 111 8.80 -4.08 0.42
N ASP A 112 9.24 -3.95 -0.82
CA ASP A 112 8.86 -4.81 -1.95
C ASP A 112 9.98 -5.82 -2.19
N LYS A 113 9.86 -7.01 -1.62
CA LYS A 113 10.88 -8.05 -1.76
C LYS A 113 11.03 -8.56 -3.18
N LYS A 114 9.93 -8.56 -3.96
CA LYS A 114 9.97 -9.02 -5.35
C LYS A 114 10.85 -8.14 -6.23
N ASN A 115 10.86 -6.83 -5.98
CA ASN A 115 11.65 -5.86 -6.74
C ASN A 115 12.89 -5.37 -5.98
N GLU A 116 13.14 -5.89 -4.78
CA GLU A 116 14.29 -5.55 -3.92
C GLU A 116 14.35 -4.06 -3.57
N VAL A 117 13.17 -3.45 -3.36
CA VAL A 117 13.02 -2.03 -3.02
C VAL A 117 12.63 -1.89 -1.56
N ILE A 118 13.33 -1.03 -0.83
CA ILE A 118 12.93 -0.57 0.49
C ILE A 118 12.70 0.93 0.42
N ALA A 119 11.51 1.38 0.82
CA ALA A 119 11.15 2.78 0.84
C ALA A 119 10.68 3.22 2.21
N ARG A 120 10.98 4.46 2.57
CA ARG A 120 10.59 5.09 3.84
C ARG A 120 10.03 6.48 3.57
N GLY A 121 9.11 6.92 4.43
CA GLY A 121 8.53 8.25 4.42
C GLY A 121 7.66 8.44 5.65
N ARG A 122 7.15 9.64 5.87
CA ARG A 122 6.23 9.89 6.99
C ARG A 122 4.77 9.67 6.61
N HIS A 123 4.47 9.69 5.33
CA HIS A 123 3.16 9.38 4.78
C HIS A 123 3.35 8.53 3.53
N ILE A 124 2.74 7.36 3.49
CA ILE A 124 2.79 6.44 2.36
C ILE A 124 1.35 6.04 2.02
N GLU A 125 0.95 6.27 0.78
CA GLU A 125 -0.29 5.74 0.21
C GLU A 125 0.05 4.62 -0.76
N TYR A 126 -0.56 3.45 -0.61
CA TYR A 126 -0.37 2.33 -1.51
C TYR A 126 -1.73 1.84 -2.03
N ASP A 127 -1.95 2.02 -3.31
CA ASP A 127 -3.10 1.47 -4.01
C ASP A 127 -2.77 0.07 -4.51
N ASP A 128 -3.39 -0.92 -3.89
CA ASP A 128 -3.15 -2.32 -4.16
C ASP A 128 -3.75 -2.79 -5.49
N LYS A 129 -4.68 -2.05 -6.08
CA LYS A 129 -5.25 -2.36 -7.41
C LYS A 129 -4.33 -1.91 -8.54
N THR A 130 -3.83 -0.69 -8.44
CA THR A 130 -2.93 -0.09 -9.45
C THR A 130 -1.48 -0.45 -9.23
N GLN A 131 -1.11 -0.93 -8.02
CA GLN A 131 0.25 -1.22 -7.59
C GLN A 131 1.13 0.04 -7.65
N ILE A 132 0.56 1.18 -7.26
CA ILE A 132 1.24 2.47 -7.16
C ILE A 132 1.38 2.83 -5.69
N ALA A 133 2.59 3.20 -5.28
CA ALA A 133 2.86 3.76 -3.97
C ALA A 133 3.30 5.22 -4.10
N ILE A 134 2.72 6.10 -3.28
CA ILE A 134 3.09 7.51 -3.15
C ILE A 134 3.72 7.70 -1.78
N PHE A 135 4.91 8.26 -1.76
CA PHE A 135 5.67 8.55 -0.55
C PHE A 135 5.80 10.06 -0.39
N GLN A 136 5.59 10.55 0.82
CA GLN A 136 5.67 11.97 1.13
C GLN A 136 6.44 12.18 2.43
N ILE A 137 7.12 13.29 2.49
CA ILE A 137 7.86 13.82 3.64
C ILE A 137 9.05 12.94 4.01
N SER A 138 10.23 13.48 3.77
CA SER A 138 11.52 12.83 4.09
C SER A 138 11.68 11.45 3.45
N VAL A 139 11.35 11.35 2.17
CA VAL A 139 11.38 10.11 1.42
C VAL A 139 12.81 9.61 1.27
N ARG A 140 13.01 8.31 1.48
CA ARG A 140 14.26 7.59 1.22
C ARG A 140 13.93 6.25 0.58
N MET A 141 14.57 5.96 -0.55
CA MET A 141 14.44 4.67 -1.22
C MET A 141 15.80 4.05 -1.46
N PHE A 142 15.82 2.73 -1.36
CA PHE A 142 17.04 1.92 -1.46
C PHE A 142 16.75 0.77 -2.42
N LYS A 143 17.61 0.60 -3.42
CA LYS A 143 17.67 -0.56 -4.28
C LYS A 143 19.09 -0.79 -4.72
N ASP A 144 19.65 -1.95 -4.44
CA ASP A 144 21.06 -2.29 -4.75
C ASP A 144 22.03 -1.19 -4.26
N ASN A 145 22.74 -0.56 -5.19
CA ASN A 145 23.67 0.54 -4.93
C ASN A 145 23.09 1.94 -5.22
N ILE A 146 21.76 2.03 -5.37
CA ILE A 146 21.04 3.29 -5.58
C ILE A 146 20.36 3.69 -4.27
N VAL A 147 20.59 4.94 -3.87
CA VAL A 147 19.89 5.58 -2.75
C VAL A 147 19.25 6.86 -3.25
N CYS A 148 17.94 6.96 -3.11
CA CYS A 148 17.18 8.15 -3.50
C CYS A 148 16.68 8.88 -2.25
N ARG A 149 16.68 10.22 -2.30
CA ARG A 149 16.09 11.12 -1.30
C ARG A 149 15.25 12.15 -2.01
N SER A 150 14.09 12.51 -1.43
CA SER A 150 13.20 13.55 -1.93
C SER A 150 12.15 13.89 -0.86
N GLU A 151 11.32 14.91 -1.12
CA GLU A 151 10.12 15.14 -0.31
C GLU A 151 8.89 14.42 -0.86
N TYR A 152 8.92 14.04 -2.14
CA TYR A 152 7.82 13.34 -2.79
C TYR A 152 8.35 12.29 -3.77
N ALA A 153 7.74 11.11 -3.78
CA ALA A 153 8.06 10.05 -4.74
C ALA A 153 6.83 9.26 -5.14
N ILE A 154 6.79 8.84 -6.41
CA ILE A 154 5.80 7.88 -6.94
C ILE A 154 6.55 6.64 -7.39
N TYR A 155 6.23 5.51 -6.79
CA TYR A 155 6.75 4.20 -7.18
C TYR A 155 5.66 3.41 -7.92
N ARG A 156 5.86 3.20 -9.21
CA ARG A 156 5.02 2.34 -10.05
C ARG A 156 5.61 0.93 -10.08
N ARG A 157 5.15 0.12 -9.15
CA ARG A 157 5.70 -1.20 -8.87
C ARG A 157 5.77 -2.12 -10.08
N ASN A 158 4.68 -2.20 -10.86
CA ASN A 158 4.61 -3.07 -12.04
C ASN A 158 5.53 -2.61 -13.17
N ALA A 159 5.68 -1.31 -13.33
CA ALA A 159 6.57 -0.70 -14.31
C ALA A 159 8.03 -0.63 -13.83
N LYS A 160 8.27 -0.86 -12.54
CA LYS A 160 9.57 -0.66 -11.88
C LYS A 160 10.13 0.76 -12.06
N LEU A 161 9.25 1.76 -12.12
CA LEU A 161 9.61 3.16 -12.31
C LEU A 161 9.43 3.93 -11.00
N LEU A 162 10.39 4.83 -10.74
CA LEU A 162 10.39 5.72 -9.61
C LEU A 162 10.54 7.15 -10.10
N ASP A 163 9.56 8.00 -9.77
CA ASP A 163 9.62 9.45 -10.03
C ASP A 163 9.80 10.19 -8.72
N LEU A 164 10.76 11.08 -8.67
CA LEU A 164 11.16 11.86 -7.50
C LEU A 164 10.99 13.35 -7.77
N SER A 165 10.46 14.09 -6.80
CA SER A 165 10.37 15.55 -6.80
C SER A 165 10.50 16.13 -5.39
N GLY A 166 10.61 17.46 -5.29
CA GLY A 166 10.87 18.10 -3.98
C GLY A 166 12.32 17.86 -3.56
N PHE A 167 13.23 18.52 -4.25
CA PHE A 167 14.68 18.46 -4.03
C PHE A 167 15.28 17.06 -4.12
N PRO A 168 15.02 16.33 -5.21
CA PRO A 168 15.49 14.96 -5.33
C PRO A 168 17.02 14.89 -5.43
N VAL A 169 17.56 13.87 -4.76
CA VAL A 169 18.99 13.50 -4.85
C VAL A 169 19.06 12.01 -5.04
N VAL A 170 19.82 11.57 -6.04
CA VAL A 170 20.13 10.17 -6.28
C VAL A 170 21.62 9.94 -6.10
N TYR A 171 21.95 8.97 -5.27
CA TYR A 171 23.30 8.45 -5.12
C TYR A 171 23.37 7.10 -5.83
N LYS A 172 24.33 6.94 -6.74
CA LYS A 172 24.60 5.68 -7.44
C LYS A 172 26.08 5.34 -7.29
N LYS A 173 26.39 4.35 -6.46
CA LYS A 173 27.76 4.10 -6.00
C LYS A 173 28.32 5.36 -5.31
N ASN A 174 29.36 5.98 -5.91
CA ASN A 174 29.99 7.20 -5.41
C ASN A 174 29.44 8.48 -6.06
N ASP A 175 28.64 8.35 -7.09
CA ASP A 175 28.10 9.49 -7.85
C ASP A 175 26.90 10.08 -7.13
N GLU A 176 26.73 11.40 -7.27
CA GLU A 176 25.60 12.16 -6.74
C GLU A 176 24.96 12.96 -7.87
N PHE A 177 23.62 12.87 -7.96
CA PHE A 177 22.80 13.54 -8.97
C PHE A 177 21.67 14.34 -8.32
N ARG A 178 21.47 15.58 -8.79
CA ARG A 178 20.42 16.50 -8.35
C ARG A 178 19.73 17.14 -9.54
N ALA A 179 18.43 17.36 -9.44
CA ALA A 179 17.64 18.04 -10.46
C ALA A 179 16.31 18.55 -9.83
N ASP A 180 15.45 19.20 -10.61
CA ASP A 180 14.10 19.52 -10.14
C ASP A 180 13.21 18.26 -10.09
N ARG A 181 13.42 17.35 -11.05
CA ARG A 181 12.80 16.02 -11.12
C ARG A 181 13.82 14.98 -11.52
N ILE A 182 13.69 13.79 -10.92
CA ILE A 182 14.52 12.64 -11.27
C ILE A 182 13.60 11.42 -11.44
N SER A 183 13.71 10.76 -12.59
CA SER A 183 13.07 9.46 -12.85
C SER A 183 14.13 8.37 -12.87
N VAL A 184 13.86 7.25 -12.18
CA VAL A 184 14.75 6.08 -12.12
C VAL A 184 14.01 4.86 -12.65
N ASP A 185 14.57 4.23 -13.68
CA ASP A 185 14.16 2.89 -14.08
C ASP A 185 14.88 1.87 -13.18
N LEU A 186 14.12 1.22 -12.30
CA LEU A 186 14.65 0.26 -11.34
C LEU A 186 14.97 -1.12 -11.95
N ALA A 187 14.65 -1.35 -13.24
CA ALA A 187 15.01 -2.56 -13.95
C ALA A 187 16.40 -2.43 -14.61
N THR A 188 16.69 -1.25 -15.21
CA THR A 188 17.94 -0.97 -15.92
C THR A 188 18.91 -0.14 -15.08
N ASN A 189 18.44 0.50 -14.02
CA ASN A 189 19.15 1.51 -13.23
C ASN A 189 19.49 2.79 -14.03
N ASP A 190 18.71 3.08 -15.08
CA ASP A 190 18.83 4.33 -15.81
C ASP A 190 18.22 5.48 -15.01
N VAL A 191 18.84 6.65 -15.11
CA VAL A 191 18.43 7.87 -14.41
C VAL A 191 18.20 8.97 -15.43
N ILE A 192 17.00 9.54 -15.46
CA ILE A 192 16.63 10.70 -16.26
C ILE A 192 16.46 11.88 -15.31
N MET A 193 17.05 13.00 -15.64
CA MET A 193 17.04 14.22 -14.84
C MET A 193 16.52 15.40 -15.63
N GLU A 194 15.63 16.19 -15.03
CA GLU A 194 14.99 17.34 -15.66
C GLU A 194 15.02 18.56 -14.73
N GLY A 195 15.38 19.73 -15.30
CA GLY A 195 15.47 21.01 -14.62
C GLY A 195 16.64 21.11 -13.63
N SER A 196 17.36 22.21 -13.64
CA SER A 196 18.46 22.53 -12.71
C SER A 196 19.43 21.36 -12.42
N VAL A 197 19.80 20.63 -13.51
CA VAL A 197 20.59 19.40 -13.38
C VAL A 197 22.02 19.71 -12.93
N SER A 198 22.46 19.00 -11.88
CA SER A 198 23.84 19.01 -11.40
C SER A 198 24.25 17.63 -10.89
N GLY A 199 25.54 17.34 -10.89
CA GLY A 199 26.03 16.06 -10.39
C GLY A 199 27.53 16.06 -10.13
N THR A 200 27.97 15.09 -9.35
CA THR A 200 29.39 14.78 -9.10
C THR A 200 29.61 13.32 -9.44
N ILE A 201 30.54 13.07 -10.36
CA ILE A 201 31.01 11.73 -10.73
C ILE A 201 32.37 11.54 -10.06
N LYS A 202 32.52 10.47 -9.29
CA LYS A 202 33.76 10.12 -8.60
C LYS A 202 34.32 8.84 -9.17
N GLU A 203 35.52 8.94 -9.70
CA GLU A 203 36.28 7.80 -10.19
C GLU A 203 36.74 6.86 -9.06
#